data_1f1790447ca763654d21e2106f85e417
#
_entry.id   1f1790447ca763654d21e2106f85e417
#
_cell.length_a   1.000
_cell.length_b   1.000
_cell.length_c   1.000
_cell.angle_alpha   90.00
_cell.angle_beta   90.00
_cell.angle_gamma   90.00
#
_symmetry.space_group_name_H-M   'P 1'
#
loop_
_entity.id
_entity.type
_entity.pdbx_description
1 polymer ?
#
loop_
_entity_poly.entity_id
_entity_poly.type
_entity_poly.pdbx_seq_one_letter_code
_entity_poly.pdbx_strand_id
1 'polypeptide(L)'
;MHEPRLRDKSGSVRPTLLTNLRQMDEDIMASVNQELAARYASALFDLADEKKALDQVSNDLATIKGLYDESPELGQLARSPLVKAEDRARAFGAVMEKAGVSALVSNFAQVVAKNGRLFALPQIIKAFNDELSRRRGEIVAEVRVAAKLSAEQETRLLENLQAKHGKGVKLDVQIDPSIIGGMTIRVGSVQIDSSLATKLNKLSLALKSGVTGAAA
;
A
#
# COMPACT_ATOMS: atom_id res chain seq x y z
N MET A 1 2.79 42.54 21.10
CA MET A 1 2.84 41.09 21.36
C MET A 1 1.41 40.56 21.42
N HIS A 2 0.97 39.93 20.36
CA HIS A 2 -0.42 39.44 20.22
C HIS A 2 -0.37 37.93 20.25
N GLU A 3 -0.71 37.33 21.38
CA GLU A 3 -0.86 35.87 21.49
C GLU A 3 -2.10 35.41 20.70
N PRO A 4 -2.01 34.40 19.84
CA PRO A 4 -3.18 33.87 19.19
C PRO A 4 -4.04 33.12 20.22
N ARG A 5 -5.27 33.56 20.43
CA ARG A 5 -6.28 32.89 21.26
C ARG A 5 -6.67 31.53 20.61
N LEU A 6 -6.02 30.45 21.03
CA LEU A 6 -6.28 29.08 20.59
C LEU A 6 -7.44 28.39 21.33
N ARG A 7 -8.16 29.08 22.22
CA ARG A 7 -9.26 28.50 22.98
C ARG A 7 -10.55 29.26 22.74
N ASP A 8 -11.61 28.51 22.49
CA ASP A 8 -13.00 29.02 22.53
C ASP A 8 -13.39 29.32 24.00
N LYS A 9 -14.41 30.16 24.20
CA LYS A 9 -14.92 30.56 25.52
C LYS A 9 -15.37 29.39 26.41
N SER A 10 -15.56 28.17 25.83
CA SER A 10 -15.88 26.91 26.49
C SER A 10 -14.67 26.11 26.99
N GLY A 11 -13.42 26.55 26.72
CA GLY A 11 -12.19 25.83 27.10
C GLY A 11 -11.92 24.55 26.30
N SER A 12 -12.72 24.24 25.30
CA SER A 12 -12.61 23.06 24.44
C SER A 12 -11.73 23.34 23.23
N VAL A 13 -10.78 22.44 22.95
CA VAL A 13 -9.96 22.48 21.74
C VAL A 13 -10.85 22.07 20.56
N ARG A 14 -10.88 22.88 19.50
CA ARG A 14 -11.70 22.57 18.31
C ARG A 14 -11.36 21.17 17.78
N PRO A 15 -12.33 20.27 17.63
CA PRO A 15 -12.09 18.87 17.21
C PRO A 15 -11.35 18.77 15.86
N THR A 16 -11.52 19.74 14.97
CA THR A 16 -10.88 19.82 13.66
C THR A 16 -9.35 19.97 13.77
N LEU A 17 -8.81 20.68 14.76
CA LEU A 17 -7.37 20.84 14.93
C LEU A 17 -6.70 19.55 15.42
N LEU A 18 -7.33 18.83 16.35
CA LEU A 18 -6.83 17.57 16.86
C LEU A 18 -6.86 16.47 15.76
N THR A 19 -7.91 16.49 14.93
CA THR A 19 -8.01 15.57 13.80
C THR A 19 -6.93 15.83 12.76
N ASN A 20 -6.66 17.11 12.44
CA ASN A 20 -5.62 17.46 11.48
C ASN A 20 -4.20 17.13 12.00
N LEU A 21 -3.92 17.38 13.28
CA LEU A 21 -2.63 17.04 13.88
C LEU A 21 -2.40 15.51 13.85
N ARG A 22 -3.41 14.74 14.22
CA ARG A 22 -3.34 13.28 14.17
C ARG A 22 -3.12 12.76 12.75
N GLN A 23 -3.81 13.34 11.77
CA GLN A 23 -3.63 12.99 10.36
C GLN A 23 -2.22 13.32 9.88
N MET A 24 -1.67 14.49 10.24
CA MET A 24 -0.29 14.87 9.91
C MET A 24 0.74 13.91 10.54
N ASP A 25 0.54 13.49 11.79
CA ASP A 25 1.43 12.51 12.42
C ASP A 25 1.35 11.15 11.73
N GLU A 26 0.15 10.70 11.36
CA GLU A 26 -0.06 9.44 10.60
C GLU A 26 0.63 9.52 9.22
N ASP A 27 0.51 10.63 8.51
CA ASP A 27 1.13 10.85 7.20
C ASP A 27 2.67 10.90 7.29
N ILE A 28 3.22 11.55 8.30
CA ILE A 28 4.67 11.58 8.55
C ILE A 28 5.19 10.17 8.86
N MET A 29 4.51 9.43 9.73
CA MET A 29 4.90 8.07 10.06
C MET A 29 4.79 7.13 8.86
N ALA A 30 3.79 7.31 8.02
CA ALA A 30 3.63 6.56 6.78
C ALA A 30 4.80 6.83 5.81
N SER A 31 5.20 8.09 5.63
CA SER A 31 6.31 8.46 4.75
C SER A 31 7.66 7.93 5.23
N VAL A 32 7.93 8.00 6.54
CA VAL A 32 9.16 7.43 7.15
C VAL A 32 9.21 5.93 6.96
N ASN A 33 8.08 5.25 7.16
CA ASN A 33 7.99 3.80 6.96
C ASN A 33 8.19 3.40 5.49
N GLN A 34 7.70 4.21 4.55
CA GLN A 34 7.88 3.99 3.12
C GLN A 34 9.34 4.16 2.69
N GLU A 35 10.04 5.19 3.17
CA GLU A 35 11.46 5.39 2.88
C GLU A 35 12.31 4.25 3.44
N LEU A 36 12.02 3.83 4.66
CA LEU A 36 12.65 2.69 5.30
C LEU A 36 12.42 1.40 4.50
N ALA A 37 11.18 1.15 4.09
CA ALA A 37 10.84 -0.01 3.28
C ALA A 37 11.59 -0.02 1.94
N ALA A 38 11.71 1.13 1.28
CA ALA A 38 12.46 1.26 0.03
C ALA A 38 13.94 0.90 0.20
N ARG A 39 14.59 1.32 1.29
CA ARG A 39 16.00 0.98 1.58
C ARG A 39 16.22 -0.53 1.77
N TYR A 40 15.34 -1.18 2.54
CA TYR A 40 15.41 -2.63 2.73
C TYR A 40 15.09 -3.40 1.45
N ALA A 41 14.11 -2.95 0.68
CA ALA A 41 13.75 -3.55 -0.59
C ALA A 41 14.88 -3.45 -1.62
N SER A 42 15.54 -2.29 -1.74
CA SER A 42 16.70 -2.11 -2.61
C SER A 42 17.85 -3.04 -2.22
N ALA A 43 18.18 -3.12 -0.92
CA ALA A 43 19.25 -4.00 -0.45
C ALA A 43 18.95 -5.50 -0.73
N LEU A 44 17.69 -5.92 -0.52
CA LEU A 44 17.27 -7.29 -0.85
C LEU A 44 17.31 -7.55 -2.36
N PHE A 45 16.91 -6.54 -3.14
CA PHE A 45 16.93 -6.62 -4.60
C PHE A 45 18.34 -6.80 -5.13
N ASP A 46 19.29 -5.97 -4.70
CA ASP A 46 20.69 -6.04 -5.11
C ASP A 46 21.30 -7.40 -4.75
N LEU A 47 21.02 -7.91 -3.53
CA LEU A 47 21.49 -9.22 -3.10
C LEU A 47 20.86 -10.37 -3.91
N ALA A 48 19.60 -10.25 -4.28
CA ALA A 48 18.89 -11.24 -5.10
C ALA A 48 19.38 -11.21 -6.55
N ASP A 49 19.72 -10.04 -7.08
CA ASP A 49 20.26 -9.86 -8.43
C ASP A 49 21.68 -10.44 -8.53
N GLU A 50 22.56 -10.16 -7.57
CA GLU A 50 23.90 -10.78 -7.48
C GLU A 50 23.84 -12.31 -7.49
N LYS A 51 22.87 -12.88 -6.78
CA LYS A 51 22.66 -14.33 -6.70
C LYS A 51 21.81 -14.91 -7.83
N LYS A 52 21.34 -14.07 -8.77
CA LYS A 52 20.43 -14.44 -9.87
C LYS A 52 19.19 -15.20 -9.38
N ALA A 53 18.66 -14.80 -8.23
CA ALA A 53 17.57 -15.45 -7.53
C ALA A 53 16.31 -14.55 -7.40
N LEU A 54 16.17 -13.55 -8.27
CA LEU A 54 15.06 -12.58 -8.21
C LEU A 54 13.68 -13.23 -8.24
N ASP A 55 13.48 -14.24 -9.12
CA ASP A 55 12.19 -14.94 -9.24
C ASP A 55 11.90 -15.77 -7.99
N GLN A 56 12.92 -16.43 -7.44
CA GLN A 56 12.79 -17.22 -6.21
C GLN A 56 12.44 -16.32 -5.03
N VAL A 57 13.16 -15.20 -4.88
CA VAL A 57 12.89 -14.23 -3.81
C VAL A 57 11.48 -13.63 -3.95
N SER A 58 11.03 -13.34 -5.18
CA SER A 58 9.67 -12.85 -5.43
C SER A 58 8.60 -13.84 -4.98
N ASN A 59 8.78 -15.13 -5.28
CA ASN A 59 7.87 -16.21 -4.86
C ASN A 59 7.88 -16.40 -3.34
N ASP A 60 9.04 -16.37 -2.72
CA ASP A 60 9.19 -16.45 -1.27
C ASP A 60 8.48 -15.29 -0.56
N LEU A 61 8.65 -14.07 -1.08
CA LEU A 61 8.00 -12.88 -0.55
C LEU A 61 6.47 -12.94 -0.72
N ALA A 62 5.98 -13.52 -1.84
CA ALA A 62 4.55 -13.74 -2.04
C ALA A 62 3.99 -14.74 -1.02
N THR A 63 4.74 -15.82 -0.71
CA THR A 63 4.39 -16.78 0.33
C THR A 63 4.32 -16.11 1.71
N ILE A 64 5.30 -15.29 2.05
CA ILE A 64 5.30 -14.53 3.31
C ILE A 64 4.11 -13.58 3.39
N LYS A 65 3.78 -12.88 2.30
CA LYS A 65 2.60 -12.02 2.24
C LYS A 65 1.32 -12.80 2.48
N GLY A 66 1.16 -13.96 1.83
CA GLY A 66 0.01 -14.85 2.06
C GLY A 66 -0.14 -15.24 3.53
N LEU A 67 0.93 -15.67 4.17
CA LEU A 67 0.94 -16.00 5.61
C LEU A 67 0.58 -14.80 6.50
N TYR A 68 1.01 -13.60 6.12
CA TYR A 68 0.69 -12.37 6.85
C TYR A 68 -0.78 -11.99 6.72
N ASP A 69 -1.38 -12.23 5.54
CA ASP A 69 -2.78 -11.96 5.26
C ASP A 69 -3.71 -13.01 5.90
N GLU A 70 -3.26 -14.27 5.98
CA GLU A 70 -4.01 -15.39 6.59
C GLU A 70 -3.95 -15.41 8.12
N SER A 71 -2.87 -14.89 8.71
CA SER A 71 -2.63 -14.94 10.18
C SER A 71 -2.53 -13.54 10.77
N PRO A 72 -3.63 -12.96 11.26
CA PRO A 72 -3.61 -11.67 11.97
C PRO A 72 -2.65 -11.65 13.17
N GLU A 73 -2.43 -12.82 13.80
CA GLU A 73 -1.50 -13.01 14.93
C GLU A 73 -0.06 -12.69 14.55
N LEU A 74 0.38 -13.02 13.33
CA LEU A 74 1.71 -12.65 12.82
C LEU A 74 1.86 -11.13 12.72
N GLY A 75 0.81 -10.45 12.27
CA GLY A 75 0.76 -8.99 12.23
C GLY A 75 0.82 -8.37 13.63
N GLN A 76 0.11 -8.94 14.60
CA GLN A 76 0.14 -8.49 15.99
C GLN A 76 1.52 -8.75 16.63
N LEU A 77 2.11 -9.91 16.42
CA LEU A 77 3.46 -10.25 16.91
C LEU A 77 4.49 -9.27 16.36
N ALA A 78 4.41 -8.92 15.07
CA ALA A 78 5.34 -8.00 14.43
C ALA A 78 5.27 -6.57 15.01
N ARG A 79 4.09 -6.14 15.46
CA ARG A 79 3.83 -4.79 16.01
C ARG A 79 3.92 -4.74 17.53
N SER A 80 3.92 -5.87 18.23
CA SER A 80 3.87 -5.91 19.69
C SER A 80 5.15 -5.35 20.31
N PRO A 81 5.10 -4.29 21.11
CA PRO A 81 6.26 -3.79 21.84
C PRO A 81 6.60 -4.67 23.07
N LEU A 82 5.69 -5.56 23.47
CA LEU A 82 5.84 -6.38 24.67
C LEU A 82 6.79 -7.58 24.45
N VAL A 83 6.97 -8.00 23.20
CA VAL A 83 7.85 -9.12 22.84
C VAL A 83 9.23 -8.58 22.46
N LYS A 84 10.28 -9.13 23.06
CA LYS A 84 11.66 -8.76 22.74
C LYS A 84 11.98 -9.02 21.27
N ALA A 85 12.83 -8.20 20.67
CA ALA A 85 13.20 -8.32 19.25
C ALA A 85 13.79 -9.70 18.91
N GLU A 86 14.57 -10.29 19.84
CA GLU A 86 15.16 -11.61 19.69
C GLU A 86 14.12 -12.73 19.66
N ASP A 87 13.11 -12.65 20.51
CA ASP A 87 12.03 -13.65 20.58
C ASP A 87 11.14 -13.54 19.34
N ARG A 88 10.86 -12.31 18.87
CA ARG A 88 10.17 -12.08 17.60
C ARG A 88 10.96 -12.65 16.42
N ALA A 89 12.27 -12.42 16.37
CA ALA A 89 13.12 -12.93 15.31
C ALA A 89 13.13 -14.47 15.29
N ARG A 90 13.16 -15.10 16.47
CA ARG A 90 13.14 -16.56 16.64
C ARG A 90 11.80 -17.14 16.20
N ALA A 91 10.69 -16.56 16.68
CA ALA A 91 9.35 -17.01 16.30
C ALA A 91 9.11 -16.85 14.79
N PHE A 92 9.50 -15.71 14.23
CA PHE A 92 9.36 -15.45 12.81
C PHE A 92 10.24 -16.36 11.95
N GLY A 93 11.48 -16.65 12.43
CA GLY A 93 12.39 -17.60 11.78
C GLY A 93 11.80 -19.01 11.70
N ALA A 94 11.17 -19.49 12.77
CA ALA A 94 10.51 -20.80 12.77
C ALA A 94 9.31 -20.88 11.81
N VAL A 95 8.58 -19.78 11.65
CA VAL A 95 7.49 -19.70 10.65
C VAL A 95 8.07 -19.74 9.24
N MET A 96 9.15 -19.02 8.96
CA MET A 96 9.81 -18.99 7.64
C MET A 96 10.37 -20.39 7.27
N GLU A 97 10.95 -21.10 8.23
CA GLU A 97 11.44 -22.45 8.04
C GLU A 97 10.32 -23.44 7.65
N LYS A 98 9.19 -23.35 8.36
CA LYS A 98 7.99 -24.16 8.04
C LYS A 98 7.38 -23.80 6.70
N ALA A 99 7.48 -22.55 6.29
CA ALA A 99 6.99 -22.06 4.99
C ALA A 99 7.88 -22.47 3.83
N GLY A 100 9.06 -23.03 4.07
CA GLY A 100 9.99 -23.49 3.04
C GLY A 100 10.63 -22.36 2.25
N VAL A 101 10.74 -21.16 2.82
CA VAL A 101 11.37 -19.99 2.17
C VAL A 101 12.88 -20.18 2.06
N SER A 102 13.49 -19.63 1.04
CA SER A 102 14.93 -19.69 0.82
C SER A 102 15.73 -19.10 1.99
N ALA A 103 16.94 -19.62 2.19
CA ALA A 103 17.84 -19.14 3.23
C ALA A 103 18.15 -17.63 3.10
N LEU A 104 18.15 -17.10 1.87
CA LEU A 104 18.37 -15.68 1.59
C LEU A 104 17.26 -14.83 2.22
N VAL A 105 16.00 -15.17 1.94
CA VAL A 105 14.84 -14.43 2.46
C VAL A 105 14.69 -14.65 3.96
N SER A 106 14.95 -15.86 4.46
CA SER A 106 14.95 -16.16 5.91
C SER A 106 15.97 -15.30 6.66
N ASN A 107 17.21 -15.22 6.18
CA ASN A 107 18.25 -14.37 6.79
C ASN A 107 17.88 -12.88 6.73
N PHE A 108 17.35 -12.43 5.63
CA PHE A 108 16.86 -11.05 5.48
C PHE A 108 15.76 -10.74 6.51
N ALA A 109 14.76 -11.62 6.62
CA ALA A 109 13.67 -11.47 7.59
C ALA A 109 14.19 -11.44 9.03
N GLN A 110 15.20 -12.25 9.38
CA GLN A 110 15.85 -12.20 10.68
C GLN A 110 16.56 -10.86 10.95
N VAL A 111 17.23 -10.26 9.95
CA VAL A 111 17.85 -8.94 10.08
C VAL A 111 16.80 -7.87 10.32
N VAL A 112 15.69 -7.90 9.58
CA VAL A 112 14.56 -6.97 9.76
C VAL A 112 13.95 -7.14 11.16
N ALA A 113 13.83 -8.39 11.64
CA ALA A 113 13.30 -8.72 12.96
C ALA A 113 14.20 -8.22 14.10
N LYS A 114 15.51 -8.47 14.02
CA LYS A 114 16.52 -8.00 15.00
C LYS A 114 16.53 -6.48 15.11
N ASN A 115 16.32 -5.79 14.00
CA ASN A 115 16.22 -4.32 13.97
C ASN A 115 14.84 -3.81 14.48
N GLY A 116 13.94 -4.70 14.90
CA GLY A 116 12.62 -4.34 15.41
C GLY A 116 11.66 -3.80 14.33
N ARG A 117 11.92 -4.10 13.04
CA ARG A 117 11.21 -3.50 11.90
C ARG A 117 10.31 -4.48 11.13
N LEU A 118 9.93 -5.59 11.77
CA LEU A 118 9.01 -6.58 11.18
C LEU A 118 7.66 -5.99 10.76
N PHE A 119 7.19 -4.95 11.43
CA PHE A 119 5.95 -4.24 11.07
C PHE A 119 6.00 -3.61 9.67
N ALA A 120 7.20 -3.30 9.16
CA ALA A 120 7.39 -2.73 7.83
C ALA A 120 7.49 -3.79 6.72
N LEU A 121 7.44 -5.09 7.06
CA LEU A 121 7.63 -6.18 6.10
C LEU A 121 6.63 -6.14 4.93
N PRO A 122 5.32 -5.87 5.12
CA PRO A 122 4.39 -5.75 3.99
C PRO A 122 4.77 -4.63 3.02
N GLN A 123 5.24 -3.48 3.55
CA GLN A 123 5.70 -2.36 2.74
C GLN A 123 7.02 -2.69 2.01
N ILE A 124 7.93 -3.44 2.65
CA ILE A 124 9.17 -3.92 2.03
C ILE A 124 8.85 -4.85 0.87
N ILE A 125 7.92 -5.77 1.03
CA ILE A 125 7.48 -6.69 -0.02
C ILE A 125 6.89 -5.90 -1.20
N LYS A 126 6.04 -4.91 -0.91
CA LYS A 126 5.49 -4.04 -1.95
C LYS A 126 6.60 -3.29 -2.70
N ALA A 127 7.51 -2.64 -1.99
CA ALA A 127 8.60 -1.89 -2.59
C ALA A 127 9.55 -2.79 -3.45
N PHE A 128 9.80 -4.03 -3.02
CA PHE A 128 10.58 -5.01 -3.79
C PHE A 128 9.86 -5.37 -5.11
N ASN A 129 8.56 -5.65 -5.07
CA ASN A 129 7.78 -5.98 -6.24
C ASN A 129 7.68 -4.79 -7.21
N ASP A 130 7.56 -3.57 -6.70
CA ASP A 130 7.55 -2.34 -7.50
C ASP A 130 8.89 -2.15 -8.23
N GLU A 131 10.02 -2.41 -7.56
CA GLU A 131 11.36 -2.34 -8.17
C GLU A 131 11.56 -3.45 -9.20
N LEU A 132 11.13 -4.67 -8.90
CA LEU A 132 11.19 -5.81 -9.84
C LEU A 132 10.38 -5.51 -11.11
N SER A 133 9.17 -5.00 -10.97
CA SER A 133 8.32 -4.60 -12.08
C SER A 133 8.93 -3.47 -12.91
N ARG A 134 9.53 -2.49 -12.25
CA ARG A 134 10.24 -1.39 -12.91
C ARG A 134 11.42 -1.88 -13.74
N ARG A 135 12.24 -2.78 -13.19
CA ARG A 135 13.39 -3.38 -13.91
C ARG A 135 12.98 -4.25 -15.07
N ARG A 136 11.83 -4.92 -14.97
CA ARG A 136 11.26 -5.72 -16.06
C ARG A 136 10.55 -4.87 -17.12
N GLY A 137 10.47 -3.55 -16.93
CA GLY A 137 9.67 -2.67 -17.77
C GLY A 137 8.16 -2.95 -17.69
N GLU A 138 7.72 -3.62 -16.62
CA GLU A 138 6.32 -3.86 -16.36
C GLU A 138 5.68 -2.59 -15.79
N ILE A 139 4.46 -2.33 -16.21
CA ILE A 139 3.68 -1.18 -15.73
C ILE A 139 2.72 -1.70 -14.65
N VAL A 140 2.90 -1.24 -13.41
CA VAL A 140 1.97 -1.57 -12.33
C VAL A 140 0.78 -0.61 -12.41
N ALA A 141 -0.43 -1.16 -12.56
CA ALA A 141 -1.69 -0.45 -12.48
C ALA A 141 -2.28 -0.64 -11.07
N GLU A 142 -2.21 0.41 -10.25
CA GLU A 142 -2.89 0.44 -8.95
C GLU A 142 -4.39 0.65 -9.17
N VAL A 143 -5.20 -0.31 -8.73
CA VAL A 143 -6.66 -0.27 -8.88
C VAL A 143 -7.29 -0.25 -7.50
N ARG A 144 -7.97 0.85 -7.15
CA ARG A 144 -8.76 0.93 -5.92
C ARG A 144 -10.22 0.69 -6.25
N VAL A 145 -10.85 -0.22 -5.52
CA VAL A 145 -12.23 -0.64 -5.75
C VAL A 145 -13.02 -0.63 -4.44
N ALA A 146 -14.32 -0.36 -4.52
CA ALA A 146 -15.21 -0.37 -3.36
C ALA A 146 -15.43 -1.78 -2.79
N ALA A 147 -15.38 -2.83 -3.64
CA ALA A 147 -15.58 -4.22 -3.27
C ALA A 147 -14.68 -5.12 -4.12
N LYS A 148 -14.44 -6.35 -3.66
CA LYS A 148 -13.63 -7.33 -4.38
C LYS A 148 -14.15 -7.55 -5.79
N LEU A 149 -13.27 -7.50 -6.78
CA LEU A 149 -13.57 -7.80 -8.18
C LEU A 149 -13.78 -9.31 -8.36
N SER A 150 -14.65 -9.68 -9.30
CA SER A 150 -14.70 -11.06 -9.76
C SER A 150 -13.52 -11.36 -10.70
N ALA A 151 -13.16 -12.65 -10.85
CA ALA A 151 -12.08 -13.06 -11.74
C ALA A 151 -12.30 -12.60 -13.20
N GLU A 152 -13.56 -12.58 -13.66
CA GLU A 152 -13.90 -12.08 -15.00
C GLU A 152 -13.68 -10.56 -15.14
N GLN A 153 -13.98 -9.79 -14.07
CA GLN A 153 -13.78 -8.35 -14.05
C GLN A 153 -12.29 -8.01 -14.05
N GLU A 154 -11.49 -8.75 -13.27
CA GLU A 154 -10.03 -8.58 -13.25
C GLU A 154 -9.42 -8.89 -14.62
N THR A 155 -9.84 -9.97 -15.28
CA THR A 155 -9.36 -10.34 -16.61
C THR A 155 -9.69 -9.27 -17.65
N ARG A 156 -10.94 -8.81 -17.71
CA ARG A 156 -11.37 -7.75 -18.64
C ARG A 156 -10.64 -6.43 -18.39
N LEU A 157 -10.40 -6.09 -17.11
CA LEU A 157 -9.65 -4.90 -16.75
C LEU A 157 -8.21 -5.00 -17.22
N LEU A 158 -7.57 -6.14 -17.00
CA LEU A 158 -6.21 -6.43 -17.45
C LEU A 158 -6.09 -6.33 -18.97
N GLU A 159 -7.00 -6.94 -19.72
CA GLU A 159 -7.04 -6.88 -21.19
C GLU A 159 -7.15 -5.43 -21.69
N ASN A 160 -8.06 -4.66 -21.11
CA ASN A 160 -8.25 -3.25 -21.48
C ASN A 160 -6.99 -2.39 -21.20
N LEU A 161 -6.32 -2.65 -20.07
CA LEU A 161 -5.09 -1.93 -19.72
C LEU A 161 -3.92 -2.37 -20.60
N GLN A 162 -3.81 -3.66 -20.91
CA GLN A 162 -2.80 -4.19 -21.83
C GLN A 162 -2.97 -3.67 -23.26
N ALA A 163 -4.21 -3.49 -23.72
CA ALA A 163 -4.50 -2.91 -25.02
C ALA A 163 -4.03 -1.43 -25.13
N LYS A 164 -4.07 -0.68 -24.03
CA LYS A 164 -3.68 0.73 -23.99
C LYS A 164 -2.19 0.96 -23.66
N HIS A 165 -1.61 0.13 -22.80
CA HIS A 165 -0.28 0.36 -22.24
C HIS A 165 0.74 -0.73 -22.60
N GLY A 166 0.35 -1.77 -23.33
CA GLY A 166 1.20 -2.89 -23.71
C GLY A 166 1.08 -4.11 -22.80
N LYS A 167 1.72 -5.22 -23.19
CA LYS A 167 1.56 -6.53 -22.54
C LYS A 167 2.17 -6.67 -21.14
N GLY A 168 2.99 -5.72 -20.70
CA GLY A 168 3.68 -5.75 -19.40
C GLY A 168 2.89 -5.12 -18.25
N VAL A 169 1.55 -5.07 -18.30
CA VAL A 169 0.75 -4.49 -17.23
C VAL A 169 0.43 -5.53 -16.16
N LYS A 170 0.72 -5.20 -14.90
CA LYS A 170 0.28 -5.94 -13.70
C LYS A 170 -0.77 -5.15 -12.94
N LEU A 171 -1.76 -5.83 -12.38
CA LEU A 171 -2.79 -5.23 -11.53
C LEU A 171 -2.38 -5.36 -10.06
N ASP A 172 -2.39 -4.24 -9.33
CA ASP A 172 -2.39 -4.19 -7.86
C ASP A 172 -3.77 -3.72 -7.40
N VAL A 173 -4.63 -4.66 -6.98
CA VAL A 173 -6.01 -4.37 -6.61
C VAL A 173 -6.10 -4.17 -5.10
N GLN A 174 -6.57 -3.00 -4.69
CA GLN A 174 -6.79 -2.64 -3.29
C GLN A 174 -8.27 -2.34 -3.05
N ILE A 175 -8.82 -2.89 -1.97
CA ILE A 175 -10.19 -2.61 -1.55
C ILE A 175 -10.16 -1.36 -0.67
N ASP A 176 -10.85 -0.32 -1.09
CA ASP A 176 -10.97 0.94 -0.37
C ASP A 176 -12.46 1.20 -0.05
N PRO A 177 -12.89 0.97 1.21
CA PRO A 177 -14.27 1.17 1.63
C PRO A 177 -14.73 2.63 1.56
N SER A 178 -13.82 3.59 1.43
CA SER A 178 -14.16 5.01 1.29
C SER A 178 -14.76 5.32 -0.08
N ILE A 179 -14.53 4.47 -1.07
CA ILE A 179 -15.12 4.56 -2.40
C ILE A 179 -16.55 4.03 -2.33
N ILE A 180 -17.54 4.90 -2.50
CA ILE A 180 -18.98 4.53 -2.46
C ILE A 180 -19.32 3.50 -3.54
N GLY A 181 -18.60 3.52 -4.68
CA GLY A 181 -18.76 2.60 -5.79
C GLY A 181 -17.95 3.03 -7.02
N GLY A 182 -17.69 2.08 -7.92
CA GLY A 182 -16.80 2.25 -9.05
C GLY A 182 -15.36 1.90 -8.72
N MET A 183 -14.42 2.45 -9.50
CA MET A 183 -12.99 2.19 -9.34
C MET A 183 -12.16 3.42 -9.68
N THR A 184 -11.00 3.53 -9.07
CA THR A 184 -9.94 4.47 -9.45
C THR A 184 -8.72 3.67 -9.90
N ILE A 185 -8.21 3.97 -11.08
CA ILE A 185 -7.06 3.29 -11.68
C ILE A 185 -5.92 4.30 -11.81
N ARG A 186 -4.75 3.94 -11.31
CA ARG A 186 -3.52 4.72 -11.46
C ARG A 186 -2.47 3.91 -12.22
N VAL A 187 -2.02 4.44 -13.34
CA VAL A 187 -0.99 3.83 -14.17
C VAL A 187 0.14 4.85 -14.35
N GLY A 188 1.23 4.66 -13.61
CA GLY A 188 2.32 5.64 -13.57
C GLY A 188 1.85 7.01 -13.10
N SER A 189 1.95 8.03 -13.96
CA SER A 189 1.50 9.40 -13.69
C SER A 189 0.03 9.67 -14.07
N VAL A 190 -0.63 8.72 -14.74
CA VAL A 190 -2.01 8.88 -15.20
C VAL A 190 -2.97 8.26 -14.19
N GLN A 191 -3.94 9.05 -13.74
CA GLN A 191 -5.03 8.58 -12.89
C GLN A 191 -6.36 8.67 -13.64
N ILE A 192 -7.10 7.57 -13.66
CA ILE A 192 -8.44 7.45 -14.24
C ILE A 192 -9.42 7.19 -13.10
N ASP A 193 -10.26 8.17 -12.82
CA ASP A 193 -11.29 8.06 -11.79
C ASP A 193 -12.65 7.79 -12.41
N SER A 194 -13.17 6.60 -12.19
CA SER A 194 -14.49 6.13 -12.61
C SER A 194 -15.43 5.93 -11.41
N SER A 195 -15.14 6.57 -10.27
CA SER A 195 -15.96 6.47 -9.08
C SER A 195 -17.35 7.11 -9.26
N LEU A 196 -18.33 6.60 -8.52
CA LEU A 196 -19.67 7.18 -8.51
C LEU A 196 -19.67 8.60 -7.96
N ALA A 197 -18.82 8.90 -6.99
CA ALA A 197 -18.68 10.24 -6.44
C ALA A 197 -18.27 11.27 -7.52
N THR A 198 -17.30 10.94 -8.34
CA THR A 198 -16.87 11.81 -9.45
C THR A 198 -17.95 11.95 -10.52
N LYS A 199 -18.70 10.87 -10.83
CA LYS A 199 -19.82 10.94 -11.78
C LYS A 199 -20.94 11.82 -11.25
N LEU A 200 -21.30 11.71 -9.98
CA LEU A 200 -22.32 12.53 -9.32
C LEU A 200 -21.91 14.02 -9.27
N ASN A 201 -20.64 14.28 -8.95
CA ASN A 201 -20.11 15.65 -8.95
C ASN A 201 -20.17 16.28 -10.36
N LYS A 202 -19.80 15.53 -11.40
CA LYS A 202 -19.91 16.01 -12.79
C LYS A 202 -21.36 16.29 -13.18
N LEU A 203 -22.31 15.43 -12.80
CA LEU A 203 -23.74 15.64 -13.01
C LEU A 203 -24.25 16.89 -12.28
N SER A 204 -23.87 17.04 -11.00
CA SER A 204 -24.26 18.22 -10.20
C SER A 204 -23.74 19.53 -10.82
N LEU A 205 -22.50 19.53 -11.31
CA LEU A 205 -21.93 20.68 -12.01
C LEU A 205 -22.65 20.95 -13.33
N ALA A 206 -22.96 19.93 -14.13
CA ALA A 206 -23.69 20.08 -15.37
C ALA A 206 -25.11 20.64 -15.16
N LEU A 207 -25.80 20.17 -14.10
CA LEU A 207 -27.14 20.72 -13.77
C LEU A 207 -27.05 22.19 -13.30
N LYS A 208 -26.02 22.53 -12.50
CA LYS A 208 -25.82 23.93 -12.07
C LYS A 208 -25.48 24.86 -13.22
N SER A 209 -24.67 24.41 -14.17
CA SER A 209 -24.33 25.20 -15.36
C SER A 209 -25.48 25.32 -16.37
N GLY A 210 -26.36 24.31 -16.45
CA GLY A 210 -27.55 24.33 -17.29
C GLY A 210 -28.67 25.24 -16.79
N VAL A 211 -28.74 25.52 -15.51
CA VAL A 211 -29.74 26.42 -14.90
C VAL A 211 -29.38 27.89 -15.06
N THR A 212 -28.10 28.24 -15.29
CA THR A 212 -27.67 29.62 -15.54
C THR A 212 -27.88 30.09 -16.99
N GLY A 213 -28.23 29.20 -17.93
CA GLY A 213 -28.44 29.52 -19.33
C GLY A 213 -29.90 29.78 -19.74
N ALA A 214 -30.87 29.67 -18.82
CA ALA A 214 -32.30 29.79 -19.13
C ALA A 214 -32.97 31.07 -18.58
N ALA A 215 -32.19 32.06 -18.14
CA ALA A 215 -32.71 33.36 -17.65
C ALA A 215 -31.95 34.52 -18.32
N ALA A 216 -32.12 34.65 -19.65
CA ALA A 216 -31.79 35.85 -20.40
C ALA A 216 -32.78 35.98 -21.57
#